data_3e4bb2f0baff24cbf57782952538308a
#
_entry.id   3e4bb2f0baff24cbf57782952538308a
#
_cell.length_a   1.000
_cell.length_b   1.000
_cell.length_c   1.000
_cell.angle_alpha   90.00
_cell.angle_beta   90.00
_cell.angle_gamma   90.00
#
_symmetry.space_group_name_H-M   'P 1'
#
loop_
_entity.id
_entity.type
_entity.pdbx_description
1 polymer ?
#
loop_
_entity_poly.entity_id
_entity_poly.type
_entity_poly.pdbx_seq_one_letter_code
_entity_poly.pdbx_strand_id
1 'polypeptide(L)'
;MTQDSPSSPKDLRIGNGVSSASSTTTFSSTAPFPPSETTTTTDMATASVSKIVSQPRSLAEVCAALRAKLLAFLALQSDDETVQGTQRRARDAMEVIEEALRRYRPEEISLSYNGGKDCLVLLILILACWPASIQPSTASTKQHLPRLQCIYIAPPDPFREVEDFVATTTDEYHLDLARYALPMRQALDIYLEEKPNVKAVFMGTRRTDPHSEFLTSFTPTDKGWPQFMRINPVLDWHYVEIWTFIRQLDIPFCSLYSQGFSSLGGTKDTRPNPALALDAEGKKFRPAYELTRDDEERLGRDR
;
A
#
# COMPACT_ATOMS: atom_id res chain seq x y z
N MET A 1 -37.88 -41.80 -19.35
CA MET A 1 -39.30 -41.46 -19.14
C MET A 1 -39.29 -40.01 -18.74
N THR A 2 -39.57 -39.24 -19.70
CA THR A 2 -40.55 -38.15 -19.90
C THR A 2 -40.17 -36.87 -19.17
N GLN A 3 -39.59 -35.85 -19.85
CA GLN A 3 -40.30 -34.79 -20.58
C GLN A 3 -41.14 -33.96 -19.62
N ASP A 4 -41.04 -32.62 -19.51
CA ASP A 4 -41.25 -31.61 -20.53
C ASP A 4 -40.76 -30.21 -20.05
N SER A 5 -40.18 -29.44 -20.94
CA SER A 5 -40.32 -27.98 -21.05
C SER A 5 -41.51 -27.71 -22.01
N PRO A 6 -42.00 -26.49 -22.30
CA PRO A 6 -41.47 -25.14 -22.25
C PRO A 6 -42.49 -24.02 -21.93
N SER A 7 -42.12 -22.76 -21.90
CA SER A 7 -42.71 -21.68 -22.73
C SER A 7 -42.35 -20.25 -22.23
N SER A 8 -41.63 -19.51 -23.05
CA SER A 8 -41.79 -18.08 -23.33
C SER A 8 -42.88 -17.91 -24.42
N PRO A 9 -43.33 -16.72 -24.86
CA PRO A 9 -42.95 -15.33 -24.61
C PRO A 9 -44.17 -14.36 -24.49
N LYS A 10 -43.96 -13.05 -24.35
CA LYS A 10 -44.63 -11.99 -25.15
C LYS A 10 -44.13 -10.58 -24.85
N ASP A 11 -43.68 -9.98 -25.96
CA ASP A 11 -43.52 -8.57 -26.22
C ASP A 11 -44.74 -7.71 -25.89
N LEU A 12 -44.51 -6.42 -25.59
CA LEU A 12 -45.28 -5.34 -26.23
C LEU A 12 -44.54 -3.99 -26.08
N ARG A 13 -44.50 -3.33 -27.23
CA ARG A 13 -43.84 -2.06 -27.58
C ARG A 13 -44.68 -0.83 -27.21
N ILE A 14 -44.00 0.34 -27.30
CA ILE A 14 -44.39 1.64 -27.89
C ILE A 14 -44.89 2.70 -26.93
N GLY A 15 -44.23 3.89 -27.04
CA GLY A 15 -44.77 5.19 -26.69
C GLY A 15 -43.74 6.32 -26.72
N ASN A 16 -43.54 6.91 -27.90
CA ASN A 16 -42.82 8.17 -28.16
C ASN A 16 -43.48 9.38 -27.50
N GLY A 17 -42.69 10.37 -27.13
CA GLY A 17 -43.18 11.72 -26.81
C GLY A 17 -42.07 12.75 -26.76
N VAL A 18 -41.88 13.46 -27.84
CA VAL A 18 -41.01 14.61 -28.08
C VAL A 18 -41.69 15.87 -27.52
N SER A 19 -40.97 16.83 -26.91
CA SER A 19 -40.99 18.26 -27.27
C SER A 19 -40.18 19.12 -26.32
N SER A 20 -39.15 19.71 -26.81
CA SER A 20 -38.61 21.06 -26.84
C SER A 20 -39.33 22.20 -26.08
N ALA A 21 -38.55 23.03 -25.36
CA ALA A 21 -38.59 24.50 -25.52
C ALA A 21 -37.42 25.18 -24.78
N SER A 22 -36.72 25.99 -25.53
CA SER A 22 -35.69 26.96 -25.15
C SER A 22 -36.27 28.14 -24.39
N SER A 23 -35.46 28.76 -23.49
CA SER A 23 -35.62 30.19 -23.18
C SER A 23 -34.29 30.75 -22.71
N THR A 24 -33.70 31.52 -23.59
CA THR A 24 -32.59 32.45 -23.40
C THR A 24 -33.09 33.70 -22.66
N THR A 25 -32.36 34.17 -21.65
CA THR A 25 -32.50 35.57 -21.20
C THR A 25 -31.13 36.14 -20.87
N THR A 26 -30.66 36.99 -21.75
CA THR A 26 -29.57 37.95 -21.60
C THR A 26 -29.98 39.12 -20.79
N PHE A 27 -29.17 39.55 -19.81
CA PHE A 27 -29.18 40.95 -19.35
C PHE A 27 -27.75 41.50 -19.29
N SER A 28 -27.53 42.49 -20.15
CA SER A 28 -26.40 43.41 -20.20
C SER A 28 -26.70 44.59 -19.27
N SER A 29 -25.73 45.05 -18.48
CA SER A 29 -25.72 46.41 -17.94
C SER A 29 -24.31 46.89 -17.68
N THR A 30 -23.92 47.84 -18.48
CA THR A 30 -22.74 48.73 -18.49
C THR A 30 -22.89 49.88 -17.48
N ALA A 31 -21.80 50.24 -16.77
CA ALA A 31 -21.29 51.62 -16.63
C ALA A 31 -20.56 51.83 -15.27
N PRO A 32 -19.81 52.94 -15.10
CA PRO A 32 -18.52 53.30 -15.70
C PRO A 32 -17.43 53.58 -14.62
N PHE A 33 -16.19 53.69 -15.08
CA PHE A 33 -15.00 54.06 -14.30
C PHE A 33 -15.00 55.56 -13.94
N PRO A 34 -14.33 55.97 -12.85
CA PRO A 34 -13.65 57.25 -12.73
C PRO A 34 -12.12 57.08 -12.60
N PRO A 35 -11.33 58.20 -12.70
CA PRO A 35 -10.03 58.19 -13.34
C PRO A 35 -8.82 58.05 -12.39
N SER A 36 -7.69 57.78 -13.01
CA SER A 36 -6.32 57.69 -12.55
C SER A 36 -5.84 58.76 -11.57
N GLU A 37 -5.18 58.33 -10.49
CA GLU A 37 -4.14 59.14 -9.84
C GLU A 37 -2.79 58.39 -9.88
N THR A 38 -1.81 59.13 -10.38
CA THR A 38 -0.41 58.77 -10.50
C THR A 38 0.26 58.94 -9.14
N THR A 39 0.93 57.90 -8.60
CA THR A 39 1.94 58.13 -7.57
C THR A 39 3.02 57.05 -7.60
N THR A 40 4.20 57.50 -7.96
CA THR A 40 5.55 57.17 -7.48
C THR A 40 5.97 55.68 -7.36
N THR A 41 6.86 55.34 -8.23
CA THR A 41 7.87 54.26 -8.21
C THR A 41 8.54 54.11 -6.83
N THR A 42 8.35 52.95 -6.20
CA THR A 42 9.27 52.50 -5.16
C THR A 42 9.71 51.07 -5.59
N ASP A 43 10.98 51.02 -5.89
CA ASP A 43 11.73 49.80 -6.24
C ASP A 43 11.65 48.82 -5.10
N MET A 44 10.83 47.76 -5.21
CA MET A 44 10.84 46.63 -4.31
C MET A 44 11.45 45.45 -5.06
N ALA A 45 12.65 45.13 -4.61
CA ALA A 45 13.40 43.95 -4.98
C ALA A 45 12.51 42.71 -5.08
N THR A 46 12.40 42.14 -6.26
CA THR A 46 11.88 40.81 -6.55
C THR A 46 12.76 39.80 -5.84
N ALA A 47 12.36 39.42 -4.61
CA ALA A 47 12.89 38.24 -3.98
C ALA A 47 12.47 37.02 -4.81
N SER A 48 13.37 36.52 -5.62
CA SER A 48 13.26 35.22 -6.28
C SER A 48 13.07 34.16 -5.19
N VAL A 49 11.83 33.73 -4.99
CA VAL A 49 11.54 32.47 -4.27
C VAL A 49 12.06 31.36 -5.19
N SER A 50 13.35 31.05 -5.06
CA SER A 50 13.90 29.83 -5.60
C SER A 50 13.12 28.69 -4.97
N LYS A 51 12.28 28.00 -5.76
CA LYS A 51 11.79 26.67 -5.44
C LYS A 51 13.04 25.85 -5.12
N ILE A 52 13.26 25.59 -3.84
CA ILE A 52 14.20 24.57 -3.40
C ILE A 52 13.61 23.26 -3.90
N VAL A 53 14.04 22.83 -5.07
CA VAL A 53 13.84 21.46 -5.54
C VAL A 53 14.66 20.62 -4.57
N SER A 54 13.99 20.07 -3.55
CA SER A 54 14.62 19.13 -2.63
C SER A 54 15.16 17.98 -3.47
N GLN A 55 16.46 17.77 -3.43
CA GLN A 55 17.07 16.61 -4.10
C GLN A 55 16.43 15.32 -3.56
N PRO A 56 16.20 14.31 -4.42
CA PRO A 56 15.66 13.03 -3.97
C PRO A 56 16.57 12.46 -2.88
N ARG A 57 15.98 12.06 -1.76
CA ARG A 57 16.72 11.48 -0.63
C ARG A 57 17.37 10.16 -1.06
N SER A 58 18.58 9.92 -0.62
CA SER A 58 19.25 8.62 -0.79
C SER A 58 18.55 7.53 0.03
N LEU A 59 18.74 6.26 -0.33
CA LEU A 59 18.23 5.12 0.46
C LEU A 59 18.67 5.20 1.93
N ALA A 60 19.92 5.61 2.21
CA ALA A 60 20.40 5.75 3.57
C ALA A 60 19.64 6.82 4.37
N GLU A 61 19.32 7.95 3.75
CA GLU A 61 18.52 9.00 4.38
C GLU A 61 17.07 8.57 4.59
N VAL A 62 16.48 7.81 3.65
CA VAL A 62 15.15 7.22 3.79
C VAL A 62 15.13 6.26 4.97
N CYS A 63 16.04 5.31 5.03
CA CYS A 63 16.15 4.33 6.13
C CYS A 63 16.35 5.04 7.49
N ALA A 64 17.22 6.04 7.56
CA ALA A 64 17.46 6.81 8.79
C ALA A 64 16.19 7.56 9.24
N ALA A 65 15.46 8.18 8.31
CA ALA A 65 14.21 8.89 8.61
C ALA A 65 13.12 7.93 9.11
N LEU A 66 12.96 6.76 8.47
CA LEU A 66 12.00 5.74 8.90
C LEU A 66 12.35 5.17 10.27
N ARG A 67 13.64 4.91 10.51
CA ARG A 67 14.13 4.47 11.84
C ARG A 67 13.83 5.52 12.91
N ALA A 68 14.07 6.80 12.64
CA ALA A 68 13.76 7.88 13.57
C ALA A 68 12.26 7.97 13.90
N LYS A 69 11.38 7.88 12.88
CA LYS A 69 9.91 7.82 13.06
C LYS A 69 9.51 6.62 13.93
N LEU A 70 10.05 5.44 13.62
CA LEU A 70 9.75 4.21 14.35
C LEU A 70 10.19 4.32 15.82
N LEU A 71 11.41 4.78 16.09
CA LEU A 71 11.90 4.94 17.46
C LEU A 71 11.11 5.97 18.25
N ALA A 72 10.72 7.09 17.62
CA ALA A 72 9.84 8.08 18.22
C ALA A 72 8.47 7.47 18.59
N PHE A 73 7.86 6.69 17.71
CA PHE A 73 6.64 5.97 17.99
C PHE A 73 6.80 4.97 19.15
N LEU A 74 7.89 4.20 19.17
CA LEU A 74 8.15 3.23 20.23
C LEU A 74 8.42 3.88 21.61
N ALA A 75 8.87 5.14 21.63
CA ALA A 75 9.10 5.93 22.85
C ALA A 75 7.86 6.70 23.31
N LEU A 76 6.82 6.80 22.48
CA LEU A 76 5.60 7.51 22.80
C LEU A 76 4.91 6.88 24.02
N GLN A 77 4.65 7.68 25.06
CA GLN A 77 3.79 7.26 26.17
C GLN A 77 2.32 7.46 25.78
N SER A 78 1.54 6.44 25.92
CA SER A 78 0.11 6.45 25.58
C SER A 78 -0.68 5.57 26.53
N ASP A 79 -1.86 6.04 26.93
CA ASP A 79 -2.84 5.24 27.71
C ASP A 79 -3.76 4.42 26.77
N ASP A 80 -3.66 4.60 25.46
CA ASP A 80 -4.40 3.83 24.46
C ASP A 80 -3.79 2.42 24.32
N GLU A 81 -4.58 1.41 24.69
CA GLU A 81 -4.18 0.00 24.63
C GLU A 81 -3.81 -0.46 23.21
N THR A 82 -4.46 0.11 22.18
CA THR A 82 -4.16 -0.21 20.78
C THR A 82 -2.79 0.32 20.39
N VAL A 83 -2.46 1.55 20.81
CA VAL A 83 -1.12 2.13 20.58
C VAL A 83 -0.06 1.28 21.29
N GLN A 84 -0.27 0.95 22.57
CA GLN A 84 0.66 0.09 23.33
C GLN A 84 0.80 -1.30 22.69
N GLY A 85 -0.31 -1.90 22.24
CA GLY A 85 -0.33 -3.16 21.50
C GLY A 85 0.51 -3.09 20.23
N THR A 86 0.28 -2.05 19.43
CA THR A 86 1.03 -1.81 18.19
C THR A 86 2.52 -1.62 18.45
N GLN A 87 2.89 -0.90 19.52
CA GLN A 87 4.31 -0.75 19.91
C GLN A 87 4.96 -2.10 20.28
N ARG A 88 4.25 -2.98 21.00
CA ARG A 88 4.74 -4.34 21.29
C ARG A 88 4.94 -5.13 20.01
N ARG A 89 3.92 -5.18 19.13
CA ARG A 89 4.01 -5.85 17.83
C ARG A 89 5.15 -5.33 16.96
N ALA A 90 5.40 -4.01 16.98
CA ALA A 90 6.51 -3.43 16.23
C ALA A 90 7.87 -3.90 16.76
N ARG A 91 8.05 -4.01 18.08
CA ARG A 91 9.27 -4.57 18.68
C ARG A 91 9.46 -6.04 18.30
N ASP A 92 8.40 -6.86 18.45
CA ASP A 92 8.43 -8.28 18.07
C ASP A 92 8.80 -8.46 16.58
N ALA A 93 8.21 -7.64 15.70
CA ALA A 93 8.50 -7.66 14.27
C ALA A 93 9.94 -7.25 13.97
N MET A 94 10.48 -6.23 14.66
CA MET A 94 11.88 -5.83 14.52
C MET A 94 12.84 -6.95 14.91
N GLU A 95 12.57 -7.68 16.00
CA GLU A 95 13.37 -8.85 16.40
C GLU A 95 13.43 -9.92 15.31
N VAL A 96 12.28 -10.23 14.69
CA VAL A 96 12.22 -11.18 13.57
C VAL A 96 12.99 -10.68 12.34
N ILE A 97 12.86 -9.39 12.02
CA ILE A 97 13.59 -8.78 10.90
C ILE A 97 15.10 -8.77 11.17
N GLU A 98 15.52 -8.36 12.35
CA GLU A 98 16.93 -8.34 12.73
C GLU A 98 17.53 -9.74 12.75
N GLU A 99 16.78 -10.76 13.18
CA GLU A 99 17.20 -12.16 13.10
C GLU A 99 17.34 -12.61 11.64
N ALA A 100 16.41 -12.23 10.75
CA ALA A 100 16.54 -12.53 9.32
C ALA A 100 17.79 -11.88 8.71
N LEU A 101 18.04 -10.61 9.02
CA LEU A 101 19.21 -9.87 8.54
C LEU A 101 20.56 -10.37 9.12
N ARG A 102 20.53 -11.13 10.23
CA ARG A 102 21.70 -11.85 10.74
C ARG A 102 21.90 -13.21 10.04
N ARG A 103 20.82 -13.90 9.65
CA ARG A 103 20.87 -15.23 8.99
C ARG A 103 21.19 -15.14 7.50
N TYR A 104 20.77 -14.09 6.84
CA TYR A 104 20.84 -13.93 5.39
C TYR A 104 21.50 -12.62 5.02
N ARG A 105 22.28 -12.63 3.95
CA ARG A 105 22.86 -11.41 3.39
C ARG A 105 21.79 -10.64 2.60
N PRO A 106 21.96 -9.32 2.37
CA PRO A 106 20.98 -8.52 1.64
C PRO A 106 20.58 -9.09 0.27
N GLU A 107 21.54 -9.67 -0.47
CA GLU A 107 21.32 -10.31 -1.77
C GLU A 107 20.61 -11.66 -1.68
N GLU A 108 20.46 -12.24 -0.50
CA GLU A 108 19.75 -13.50 -0.24
C GLU A 108 18.31 -13.28 0.24
N ILE A 109 17.91 -12.01 0.43
CA ILE A 109 16.61 -11.63 0.96
C ILE A 109 15.79 -10.88 -0.08
N SER A 110 14.50 -11.14 -0.10
CA SER A 110 13.50 -10.42 -0.89
C SER A 110 12.28 -10.07 -0.04
N LEU A 111 11.42 -9.17 -0.55
CA LEU A 111 10.10 -8.86 0.00
C LEU A 111 9.03 -9.15 -1.04
N SER A 112 7.99 -9.90 -0.66
CA SER A 112 6.75 -9.99 -1.44
C SER A 112 5.95 -8.69 -1.23
N TYR A 113 5.98 -7.79 -2.23
CA TYR A 113 5.39 -6.46 -2.13
C TYR A 113 4.30 -6.24 -3.16
N ASN A 114 3.10 -5.87 -2.72
CA ASN A 114 1.93 -5.67 -3.58
C ASN A 114 1.21 -4.32 -3.34
N GLY A 115 1.83 -3.38 -2.63
CA GLY A 115 1.23 -2.09 -2.29
C GLY A 115 0.10 -2.16 -1.24
N GLY A 116 -0.24 -3.36 -0.74
CA GLY A 116 -1.21 -3.55 0.33
C GLY A 116 -0.68 -3.06 1.69
N LYS A 117 -1.60 -2.70 2.59
CA LYS A 117 -1.29 -2.11 3.90
C LYS A 117 -0.35 -2.97 4.76
N ASP A 118 -0.52 -4.28 4.73
CA ASP A 118 0.27 -5.23 5.53
C ASP A 118 1.71 -5.31 5.02
N CYS A 119 1.88 -5.40 3.68
CA CYS A 119 3.19 -5.35 3.03
C CYS A 119 3.85 -3.98 3.18
N LEU A 120 3.08 -2.90 3.24
CA LEU A 120 3.59 -1.55 3.47
C LEU A 120 4.16 -1.40 4.88
N VAL A 121 3.42 -1.82 5.92
CA VAL A 121 3.93 -1.84 7.31
C VAL A 121 5.23 -2.64 7.38
N LEU A 122 5.25 -3.83 6.78
CA LEU A 122 6.42 -4.68 6.74
C LEU A 122 7.61 -4.00 6.02
N LEU A 123 7.38 -3.36 4.88
CA LEU A 123 8.41 -2.59 4.15
C LEU A 123 9.04 -1.51 5.03
N ILE A 124 8.21 -0.71 5.72
CA ILE A 124 8.68 0.36 6.62
C ILE A 124 9.54 -0.21 7.76
N LEU A 125 9.09 -1.31 8.38
CA LEU A 125 9.84 -1.99 9.44
C LEU A 125 11.19 -2.54 8.94
N ILE A 126 11.22 -3.19 7.77
CA ILE A 126 12.45 -3.70 7.15
C ILE A 126 13.42 -2.54 6.90
N LEU A 127 12.97 -1.45 6.25
CA LEU A 127 13.83 -0.31 5.92
C LEU A 127 14.33 0.41 7.18
N ALA A 128 13.54 0.46 8.24
CA ALA A 128 13.98 1.01 9.52
C ALA A 128 15.09 0.17 10.20
N CYS A 129 15.12 -1.15 9.94
CA CYS A 129 16.16 -2.06 10.45
C CYS A 129 17.35 -2.19 9.48
N TRP A 130 17.18 -1.85 8.19
CA TRP A 130 18.12 -2.16 7.11
C TRP A 130 19.55 -1.67 7.35
N PRO A 131 19.81 -0.41 7.73
CA PRO A 131 21.17 0.08 7.93
C PRO A 131 21.91 -0.53 9.11
N ALA A 132 21.19 -0.96 10.15
CA ALA A 132 21.78 -1.51 11.37
C ALA A 132 22.42 -2.88 11.14
N SER A 133 21.99 -3.59 10.11
CA SER A 133 22.43 -4.97 9.83
C SER A 133 23.56 -5.05 8.81
N ILE A 134 23.82 -3.96 8.08
CA ILE A 134 24.89 -3.90 7.09
C ILE A 134 26.15 -3.41 7.80
N GLN A 135 26.95 -4.33 8.32
CA GLN A 135 28.27 -4.03 8.85
C GLN A 135 29.15 -3.41 7.77
N PRO A 136 29.80 -2.25 8.00
CA PRO A 136 30.78 -1.74 7.06
C PRO A 136 31.92 -2.74 6.96
N SER A 137 32.03 -3.44 5.86
CA SER A 137 33.25 -4.22 5.58
C SER A 137 34.42 -3.25 5.48
N THR A 138 35.52 -3.55 6.14
CA THR A 138 36.69 -2.73 6.39
C THR A 138 37.55 -2.43 5.16
N ALA A 139 36.95 -2.07 4.03
CA ALA A 139 37.70 -1.64 2.85
C ALA A 139 36.95 -0.58 2.05
N SER A 140 37.37 0.68 2.23
CA SER A 140 37.42 1.76 1.24
C SER A 140 36.44 1.76 0.08
N THR A 141 35.77 2.89 -0.05
CA THR A 141 34.91 3.45 -1.09
C THR A 141 33.45 3.57 -0.66
N LYS A 142 32.83 4.68 -1.03
CA LYS A 142 31.42 5.03 -0.78
C LYS A 142 30.51 3.83 -1.08
N GLN A 143 30.26 2.98 -0.09
CA GLN A 143 29.36 1.83 -0.25
C GLN A 143 27.95 2.36 -0.25
N HIS A 144 27.29 2.32 -1.42
CA HIS A 144 25.86 2.46 -1.51
C HIS A 144 25.20 1.28 -0.79
N LEU A 145 24.21 1.57 0.07
CA LEU A 145 23.36 0.53 0.66
C LEU A 145 22.74 -0.31 -0.47
N PRO A 146 22.78 -1.65 -0.38
CA PRO A 146 22.07 -2.49 -1.35
C PRO A 146 20.58 -2.19 -1.29
N ARG A 147 19.93 -2.16 -2.46
CA ARG A 147 18.49 -2.01 -2.55
C ARG A 147 17.82 -3.28 -2.06
N LEU A 148 16.68 -3.12 -1.39
CA LEU A 148 15.84 -4.26 -1.03
C LEU A 148 15.22 -4.86 -2.30
N GLN A 149 15.54 -6.13 -2.58
CA GLN A 149 14.91 -6.88 -3.66
C GLN A 149 13.45 -7.14 -3.32
N CYS A 150 12.56 -6.96 -4.29
CA CYS A 150 11.13 -7.19 -4.12
C CYS A 150 10.55 -7.95 -5.30
N ILE A 151 9.55 -8.78 -5.03
CA ILE A 151 8.72 -9.41 -6.05
C ILE A 151 7.29 -8.86 -5.93
N TYR A 152 6.75 -8.39 -7.06
CA TYR A 152 5.34 -8.03 -7.20
C TYR A 152 4.66 -8.94 -8.22
N ILE A 153 3.73 -9.77 -7.75
CA ILE A 153 2.89 -10.61 -8.59
C ILE A 153 1.56 -9.90 -8.76
N ALA A 154 1.41 -9.22 -9.91
CA ALA A 154 0.23 -8.45 -10.22
C ALA A 154 -0.97 -9.37 -10.49
N PRO A 155 -2.19 -9.06 -9.98
CA PRO A 155 -3.39 -9.77 -10.38
C PRO A 155 -3.68 -9.54 -11.87
N PRO A 156 -4.51 -10.39 -12.51
CA PRO A 156 -4.85 -10.24 -13.94
C PRO A 156 -5.48 -8.87 -14.27
N ASP A 157 -6.27 -8.35 -13.36
CA ASP A 157 -7.00 -7.09 -13.52
C ASP A 157 -6.65 -6.14 -12.34
N PRO A 158 -5.45 -5.52 -12.33
CA PRO A 158 -5.03 -4.68 -11.20
C PRO A 158 -5.80 -3.35 -11.18
N PHE A 159 -6.00 -2.80 -9.99
CA PHE A 159 -6.44 -1.41 -9.84
C PHE A 159 -5.30 -0.47 -10.27
N ARG A 160 -5.64 0.58 -11.02
CA ARG A 160 -4.68 1.61 -11.40
C ARG A 160 -4.04 2.29 -10.18
N GLU A 161 -4.86 2.57 -9.17
CA GLU A 161 -4.42 3.18 -7.91
C GLU A 161 -3.37 2.33 -7.17
N VAL A 162 -3.48 1.00 -7.28
CA VAL A 162 -2.48 0.08 -6.71
C VAL A 162 -1.19 0.12 -7.52
N GLU A 163 -1.28 0.06 -8.86
CA GLU A 163 -0.12 0.14 -9.75
C GLU A 163 0.63 1.47 -9.57
N ASP A 164 -0.09 2.59 -9.54
CA ASP A 164 0.47 3.93 -9.33
C ASP A 164 1.13 4.03 -7.94
N PHE A 165 0.51 3.44 -6.90
CA PHE A 165 1.08 3.42 -5.56
C PHE A 165 2.32 2.53 -5.46
N VAL A 166 2.32 1.34 -6.07
CA VAL A 166 3.50 0.46 -6.14
C VAL A 166 4.64 1.15 -6.87
N ALA A 167 4.39 1.83 -7.99
CA ALA A 167 5.40 2.57 -8.71
C ALA A 167 6.00 3.70 -7.85
N THR A 168 5.13 4.52 -7.23
CA THR A 168 5.55 5.63 -6.35
C THR A 168 6.41 5.14 -5.19
N THR A 169 5.98 4.09 -4.49
CA THR A 169 6.72 3.54 -3.35
C THR A 169 8.01 2.84 -3.77
N THR A 170 8.06 2.25 -4.97
CA THR A 170 9.28 1.69 -5.56
C THR A 170 10.35 2.77 -5.71
N ASP A 171 9.98 3.92 -6.24
CA ASP A 171 10.89 5.04 -6.42
C ASP A 171 11.27 5.69 -5.08
N GLU A 172 10.28 5.96 -4.21
CA GLU A 172 10.49 6.63 -2.92
C GLU A 172 11.40 5.82 -1.98
N TYR A 173 11.21 4.50 -1.94
CA TYR A 173 11.95 3.60 -1.06
C TYR A 173 13.11 2.88 -1.76
N HIS A 174 13.42 3.25 -3.00
CA HIS A 174 14.53 2.71 -3.79
C HIS A 174 14.52 1.18 -3.90
N LEU A 175 13.36 0.58 -4.15
CA LEU A 175 13.23 -0.87 -4.23
C LEU A 175 13.83 -1.42 -5.56
N ASP A 176 14.37 -2.64 -5.51
CA ASP A 176 14.70 -3.45 -6.68
C ASP A 176 13.51 -4.40 -6.96
N LEU A 177 12.46 -3.85 -7.60
CA LEU A 177 11.17 -4.52 -7.80
C LEU A 177 11.13 -5.28 -9.13
N ALA A 178 10.98 -6.60 -9.06
CA ALA A 178 10.63 -7.45 -10.19
C ALA A 178 9.10 -7.64 -10.23
N ARG A 179 8.47 -7.38 -11.41
CA ARG A 179 7.01 -7.46 -11.59
C ARG A 179 6.65 -8.58 -12.54
N TYR A 180 5.71 -9.44 -12.12
CA TYR A 180 5.20 -10.55 -12.93
C TYR A 180 3.66 -10.48 -12.99
N ALA A 181 3.10 -10.70 -14.19
CA ALA A 181 1.67 -10.86 -14.42
C ALA A 181 1.38 -12.32 -14.82
N LEU A 182 1.72 -13.24 -13.93
CA LEU A 182 1.68 -14.68 -14.11
C LEU A 182 1.05 -15.36 -12.88
N PRO A 183 0.58 -16.62 -12.99
CA PRO A 183 0.19 -17.40 -11.83
C PRO A 183 1.32 -17.44 -10.78
N MET A 184 0.95 -17.34 -9.50
CA MET A 184 1.90 -17.13 -8.38
C MET A 184 3.07 -18.12 -8.41
N ARG A 185 2.82 -19.41 -8.60
CA ARG A 185 3.88 -20.44 -8.63
C ARG A 185 4.87 -20.19 -9.77
N GLN A 186 4.35 -19.92 -10.98
CA GLN A 186 5.19 -19.68 -12.16
C GLN A 186 6.00 -18.38 -12.01
N ALA A 187 5.40 -17.33 -11.44
CA ALA A 187 6.11 -16.08 -11.16
C ALA A 187 7.27 -16.30 -10.16
N LEU A 188 7.04 -17.10 -9.13
CA LEU A 188 8.08 -17.45 -8.15
C LEU A 188 9.19 -18.31 -8.74
N ASP A 189 8.86 -19.29 -9.60
CA ASP A 189 9.86 -20.12 -10.30
C ASP A 189 10.79 -19.23 -11.13
N ILE A 190 10.22 -18.35 -11.98
CA ILE A 190 10.99 -17.42 -12.82
C ILE A 190 11.80 -16.45 -11.97
N TYR A 191 11.19 -15.89 -10.92
CA TYR A 191 11.88 -14.95 -10.04
C TYR A 191 13.13 -15.56 -9.40
N LEU A 192 13.05 -16.81 -8.91
CA LEU A 192 14.18 -17.47 -8.29
C LEU A 192 15.25 -17.91 -9.32
N GLU A 193 14.87 -18.14 -10.58
CA GLU A 193 15.83 -18.33 -11.67
C GLU A 193 16.58 -17.04 -11.99
N GLU A 194 15.89 -15.89 -12.04
CA GLU A 194 16.50 -14.57 -12.28
C GLU A 194 17.31 -14.05 -11.08
N LYS A 195 16.93 -14.43 -9.86
CA LYS A 195 17.56 -14.02 -8.59
C LYS A 195 18.04 -15.26 -7.80
N PRO A 196 19.03 -16.02 -8.31
CA PRO A 196 19.41 -17.34 -7.75
C PRO A 196 20.02 -17.26 -6.34
N ASN A 197 20.38 -16.08 -5.89
CA ASN A 197 20.88 -15.87 -4.52
C ASN A 197 19.76 -15.77 -3.49
N VAL A 198 18.50 -15.51 -3.88
CA VAL A 198 17.38 -15.35 -2.94
C VAL A 198 17.08 -16.68 -2.26
N LYS A 199 17.17 -16.69 -0.94
CA LYS A 199 16.93 -17.85 -0.06
C LYS A 199 15.76 -17.61 0.89
N ALA A 200 15.40 -16.34 1.13
CA ALA A 200 14.37 -15.96 2.07
C ALA A 200 13.53 -14.79 1.52
N VAL A 201 12.22 -14.83 1.79
CA VAL A 201 11.29 -13.81 1.35
C VAL A 201 10.46 -13.36 2.53
N PHE A 202 10.49 -12.07 2.82
CA PHE A 202 9.58 -11.43 3.77
C PHE A 202 8.16 -11.42 3.21
N MET A 203 7.19 -11.83 4.05
CA MET A 203 5.79 -11.96 3.71
C MET A 203 4.93 -11.07 4.63
N GLY A 204 4.07 -10.24 4.05
CA GLY A 204 3.08 -9.45 4.78
C GLY A 204 1.87 -10.27 5.25
N THR A 205 2.04 -11.55 5.47
CA THR A 205 0.98 -12.48 5.90
C THR A 205 0.67 -12.31 7.37
N ARG A 206 -0.62 -12.26 7.70
CA ARG A 206 -1.11 -12.25 9.09
C ARG A 206 -1.80 -13.57 9.43
N ARG A 207 -1.89 -13.89 10.72
CA ARG A 207 -2.54 -15.13 11.19
C ARG A 207 -4.01 -15.20 10.83
N THR A 208 -4.66 -14.06 10.66
CA THR A 208 -6.05 -13.91 10.20
C THR A 208 -6.25 -14.15 8.71
N ASP A 209 -5.16 -14.24 7.93
CA ASP A 209 -5.24 -14.58 6.50
C ASP A 209 -5.53 -16.08 6.30
N PRO A 210 -6.17 -16.45 5.18
CA PRO A 210 -6.43 -17.86 4.86
C PRO A 210 -5.14 -18.70 4.88
N HIS A 211 -5.21 -19.89 5.49
CA HIS A 211 -4.11 -20.87 5.58
C HIS A 211 -2.87 -20.42 6.37
N SER A 212 -3.02 -19.44 7.28
CA SER A 212 -1.89 -18.87 8.02
C SER A 212 -1.86 -19.25 9.50
N GLU A 213 -2.83 -19.98 10.00
CA GLU A 213 -3.01 -20.33 11.41
C GLU A 213 -1.80 -21.07 12.05
N PHE A 214 -1.11 -21.89 11.27
CA PHE A 214 0.03 -22.68 11.74
C PHE A 214 1.40 -22.12 11.34
N LEU A 215 1.45 -20.94 10.70
CA LEU A 215 2.71 -20.34 10.34
C LEU A 215 3.48 -19.87 11.59
N THR A 216 4.79 -19.86 11.46
CA THR A 216 5.73 -19.28 12.43
C THR A 216 6.51 -18.14 11.79
N SER A 217 7.29 -17.40 12.57
CA SER A 217 8.12 -16.30 12.08
C SER A 217 9.05 -16.72 10.92
N PHE A 218 9.50 -17.98 10.92
CA PHE A 218 10.32 -18.57 9.86
C PHE A 218 9.69 -19.91 9.47
N THR A 219 9.12 -20.00 8.28
CA THR A 219 8.45 -21.19 7.78
C THR A 219 8.90 -21.46 6.35
N PRO A 220 9.49 -22.62 6.04
CA PRO A 220 9.82 -22.95 4.65
C PRO A 220 8.56 -23.01 3.79
N THR A 221 8.70 -22.82 2.49
CA THR A 221 7.60 -23.04 1.53
C THR A 221 7.14 -24.49 1.53
N ASP A 222 5.86 -24.69 1.20
CA ASP A 222 5.26 -26.02 1.18
C ASP A 222 5.86 -26.90 0.07
N LYS A 223 5.77 -28.22 0.26
CA LYS A 223 6.24 -29.19 -0.73
C LYS A 223 5.58 -28.95 -2.08
N GLY A 224 6.38 -28.89 -3.13
CA GLY A 224 5.92 -28.67 -4.49
C GLY A 224 5.85 -27.19 -4.89
N TRP A 225 6.18 -26.27 -4.01
CA TRP A 225 6.42 -24.86 -4.33
C TRP A 225 7.91 -24.57 -4.54
N PRO A 226 8.27 -23.48 -5.23
CA PRO A 226 9.64 -22.99 -5.27
C PRO A 226 10.18 -22.80 -3.84
N GLN A 227 11.41 -23.27 -3.58
CA GLN A 227 11.91 -23.45 -2.22
C GLN A 227 12.63 -22.20 -1.72
N PHE A 228 12.09 -21.58 -0.69
CA PHE A 228 12.72 -20.51 0.09
C PHE A 228 12.14 -20.47 1.52
N MET A 229 12.78 -19.72 2.41
CA MET A 229 12.27 -19.45 3.75
C MET A 229 11.28 -18.28 3.70
N ARG A 230 10.02 -18.49 4.10
CA ARG A 230 9.07 -17.42 4.37
C ARG A 230 9.40 -16.79 5.72
N ILE A 231 9.52 -15.46 5.76
CA ILE A 231 9.75 -14.71 7.00
C ILE A 231 8.52 -13.86 7.23
N ASN A 232 7.85 -14.04 8.37
CA ASN A 232 6.54 -13.48 8.68
C ASN A 232 6.59 -12.55 9.91
N PRO A 233 7.18 -11.34 9.84
CA PRO A 233 7.34 -10.47 11.01
C PRO A 233 6.04 -9.88 11.53
N VAL A 234 5.02 -9.75 10.65
CA VAL A 234 3.71 -9.15 10.98
C VAL A 234 2.63 -10.21 11.23
N LEU A 235 3.01 -11.46 11.47
CA LEU A 235 2.10 -12.60 11.53
C LEU A 235 0.98 -12.42 12.56
N ASP A 236 1.32 -11.94 13.75
CA ASP A 236 0.38 -11.81 14.87
C ASP A 236 -0.22 -10.40 15.02
N TRP A 237 -0.12 -9.57 13.96
CA TRP A 237 -0.73 -8.25 13.95
C TRP A 237 -2.21 -8.31 13.62
N HIS A 238 -3.01 -7.50 14.33
CA HIS A 238 -4.41 -7.26 14.04
C HIS A 238 -4.62 -6.10 13.08
N TYR A 239 -5.77 -6.07 12.43
CA TYR A 239 -6.15 -5.03 11.47
C TYR A 239 -6.00 -3.61 12.05
N VAL A 240 -6.46 -3.42 13.28
CA VAL A 240 -6.36 -2.13 13.98
C VAL A 240 -4.92 -1.71 14.24
N GLU A 241 -4.04 -2.68 14.53
CA GLU A 241 -2.61 -2.41 14.77
C GLU A 241 -1.88 -1.99 13.49
N ILE A 242 -2.21 -2.60 12.35
CA ILE A 242 -1.72 -2.19 11.02
C ILE A 242 -2.05 -0.72 10.75
N TRP A 243 -3.32 -0.33 10.95
CA TRP A 243 -3.74 1.04 10.71
C TRP A 243 -3.22 2.03 11.75
N THR A 244 -3.13 1.62 13.01
CA THR A 244 -2.51 2.44 14.06
C THR A 244 -1.06 2.75 13.72
N PHE A 245 -0.28 1.76 13.29
CA PHE A 245 1.10 1.97 12.84
C PHE A 245 1.19 2.94 11.66
N ILE A 246 0.43 2.72 10.60
CA ILE A 246 0.42 3.57 9.39
C ILE A 246 0.12 5.01 9.76
N ARG A 247 -0.90 5.24 10.60
CA ARG A 247 -1.34 6.58 10.98
C ARG A 247 -0.43 7.26 11.99
N GLN A 248 0.10 6.55 12.97
CA GLN A 248 1.02 7.10 13.97
C GLN A 248 2.36 7.51 13.36
N LEU A 249 2.82 6.79 12.34
CA LEU A 249 4.05 7.13 11.63
C LEU A 249 3.82 8.04 10.42
N ASP A 250 2.58 8.46 10.16
CA ASP A 250 2.21 9.27 8.99
C ASP A 250 2.81 8.67 7.69
N ILE A 251 2.47 7.41 7.41
CA ILE A 251 2.90 6.69 6.22
C ILE A 251 1.84 6.84 5.13
N PRO A 252 2.21 7.34 3.94
CA PRO A 252 1.30 7.35 2.78
C PRO A 252 0.85 5.93 2.41
N PHE A 253 -0.42 5.77 2.04
CA PHE A 253 -1.01 4.49 1.67
C PHE A 253 -1.88 4.62 0.42
N CYS A 254 -2.19 3.49 -0.24
CA CYS A 254 -3.02 3.46 -1.45
C CYS A 254 -4.38 4.12 -1.23
N SER A 255 -4.78 5.01 -2.14
CA SER A 255 -6.00 5.83 -2.04
C SER A 255 -7.30 5.04 -1.97
N LEU A 256 -7.31 3.79 -2.46
CA LEU A 256 -8.48 2.90 -2.35
C LEU A 256 -8.91 2.66 -0.91
N TYR A 257 -7.97 2.65 0.04
CA TYR A 257 -8.31 2.51 1.46
C TYR A 257 -9.13 3.69 1.99
N SER A 258 -8.94 4.89 1.46
CA SER A 258 -9.78 6.05 1.78
C SER A 258 -11.18 5.98 1.17
N GLN A 259 -11.39 5.09 0.20
CA GLN A 259 -12.65 4.86 -0.50
C GLN A 259 -13.42 3.65 0.05
N GLY A 260 -13.01 3.12 1.20
CA GLY A 260 -13.69 2.01 1.87
C GLY A 260 -13.27 0.61 1.45
N PHE A 261 -12.23 0.47 0.63
CA PHE A 261 -11.61 -0.84 0.37
C PHE A 261 -10.76 -1.25 1.57
N SER A 262 -11.06 -2.33 2.22
CA SER A 262 -10.33 -2.82 3.41
C SER A 262 -9.29 -3.90 3.10
N SER A 263 -9.44 -4.58 1.96
CA SER A 263 -8.52 -5.58 1.41
C SER A 263 -8.43 -5.39 -0.09
N LEU A 264 -7.24 -5.47 -0.67
CA LEU A 264 -7.00 -5.23 -2.08
C LEU A 264 -6.69 -6.53 -2.84
N GLY A 265 -7.20 -6.64 -4.05
CA GLY A 265 -6.97 -7.70 -5.02
C GLY A 265 -7.14 -7.16 -6.44
N GLY A 266 -7.77 -7.91 -7.34
CA GLY A 266 -8.12 -7.45 -8.68
C GLY A 266 -9.44 -6.66 -8.72
N THR A 267 -9.66 -5.90 -9.78
CA THR A 267 -10.89 -5.09 -9.97
C THR A 267 -12.15 -5.94 -10.11
N LYS A 268 -12.00 -7.20 -10.50
CA LYS A 268 -13.13 -8.11 -10.71
C LYS A 268 -13.61 -8.78 -9.42
N ASP A 269 -12.72 -8.94 -8.43
CA ASP A 269 -12.97 -9.70 -7.20
C ASP A 269 -12.92 -8.83 -5.93
N THR A 270 -12.84 -7.51 -6.08
CA THR A 270 -12.67 -6.60 -4.95
C THR A 270 -13.58 -5.39 -5.06
N ARG A 271 -14.33 -5.10 -3.99
CA ARG A 271 -15.28 -3.99 -3.86
C ARG A 271 -15.06 -3.27 -2.53
N PRO A 272 -15.57 -2.04 -2.37
CA PRO A 272 -15.62 -1.41 -1.05
C PRO A 272 -16.31 -2.32 -0.03
N ASN A 273 -15.80 -2.32 1.20
CA ASN A 273 -16.28 -3.20 2.25
C ASN A 273 -17.68 -2.79 2.72
N PRO A 274 -18.68 -3.67 2.67
CA PRO A 274 -20.05 -3.35 3.09
C PRO A 274 -20.15 -2.94 4.57
N ALA A 275 -19.26 -3.42 5.46
CA ALA A 275 -19.22 -2.97 6.86
C ALA A 275 -18.82 -1.49 7.02
N LEU A 276 -18.25 -0.88 5.99
CA LEU A 276 -17.88 0.54 5.96
C LEU A 276 -18.92 1.41 5.25
N ALA A 277 -20.03 0.86 4.75
CA ALA A 277 -21.06 1.62 4.06
C ALA A 277 -21.69 2.67 5.00
N LEU A 278 -21.85 3.90 4.48
CA LEU A 278 -22.49 5.04 5.16
C LEU A 278 -23.96 5.18 4.79
N ASP A 279 -24.37 4.59 3.66
CA ASP A 279 -25.73 4.62 3.17
C ASP A 279 -26.22 3.23 2.78
N ALA A 280 -27.53 3.03 2.78
CA ALA A 280 -28.15 1.77 2.39
C ALA A 280 -27.94 1.40 0.91
N GLU A 281 -27.59 2.40 0.09
CA GLU A 281 -27.37 2.24 -1.34
C GLU A 281 -25.93 1.79 -1.66
N GLY A 282 -25.01 1.80 -0.66
CA GLY A 282 -23.61 1.42 -0.83
C GLY A 282 -22.85 2.33 -1.79
N LYS A 283 -23.14 3.64 -1.78
CA LYS A 283 -22.46 4.64 -2.63
C LYS A 283 -21.39 5.44 -1.88
N LYS A 284 -21.48 5.51 -0.55
CA LYS A 284 -20.54 6.21 0.31
C LYS A 284 -20.01 5.26 1.36
N PHE A 285 -18.70 5.35 1.59
CA PHE A 285 -18.01 4.48 2.53
C PHE A 285 -17.14 5.29 3.48
N ARG A 286 -17.01 4.78 4.70
CA ARG A 286 -15.97 5.22 5.64
C ARG A 286 -14.62 4.72 5.17
N PRO A 287 -13.52 5.42 5.49
CA PRO A 287 -12.18 4.93 5.21
C PRO A 287 -11.90 3.58 5.90
N ALA A 288 -11.04 2.77 5.29
CA ALA A 288 -10.69 1.43 5.77
C ALA A 288 -10.17 1.41 7.20
N TYR A 289 -9.45 2.44 7.62
CA TYR A 289 -8.88 2.52 8.98
C TYR A 289 -9.94 2.74 10.09
N GLU A 290 -11.21 2.90 9.75
CA GLU A 290 -12.33 2.93 10.71
C GLU A 290 -12.94 1.55 10.97
N LEU A 291 -12.53 0.51 10.25
CA LEU A 291 -12.89 -0.86 10.56
C LEU A 291 -12.06 -1.35 11.77
N THR A 292 -12.72 -2.05 12.69
CA THR A 292 -12.09 -2.48 13.94
C THR A 292 -11.97 -4.00 14.10
N ARG A 293 -12.59 -4.78 13.20
CA ARG A 293 -12.68 -6.25 13.33
C ARG A 293 -11.94 -6.93 12.20
N ASP A 294 -11.07 -7.90 12.56
CA ASP A 294 -10.30 -8.68 11.58
C ASP A 294 -11.21 -9.53 10.68
N ASP A 295 -12.28 -10.12 11.25
CA ASP A 295 -13.22 -11.00 10.53
C ASP A 295 -14.06 -10.24 9.48
N GLU A 296 -14.17 -8.93 9.58
CA GLU A 296 -14.87 -8.08 8.62
C GLU A 296 -13.95 -7.59 7.48
N GLU A 297 -12.64 -7.69 7.62
CA GLU A 297 -11.68 -7.12 6.67
C GLU A 297 -11.91 -7.56 5.21
N ARG A 298 -12.26 -8.81 5.01
CA ARG A 298 -12.39 -9.40 3.66
C ARG A 298 -13.82 -9.45 3.12
N LEU A 299 -14.79 -8.77 3.76
CA LEU A 299 -16.18 -8.75 3.29
C LEU A 299 -16.36 -8.10 1.90
N GLY A 300 -15.41 -7.27 1.46
CA GLY A 300 -15.38 -6.71 0.10
C GLY A 300 -14.68 -7.61 -0.93
N ARG A 301 -14.27 -8.85 -0.57
CA ARG A 301 -13.63 -9.79 -1.50
C ARG A 301 -14.60 -10.87 -1.92
N ASP A 302 -14.75 -11.09 -3.23
CA ASP A 302 -15.45 -12.25 -3.76
C ASP A 302 -14.69 -13.53 -3.38
N ARG A 303 -15.43 -14.57 -2.95
CA ARG A 303 -14.87 -15.85 -2.47
C ARG A 303 -14.64 -16.82 -3.62
#